data_fbe1047facac1d27be4c64682db7aa90
#
_entry.id   fbe1047facac1d27be4c64682db7aa90
#
_cell.length_a   1.000
_cell.length_b   1.000
_cell.length_c   1.000
_cell.angle_alpha   90.00
_cell.angle_beta   90.00
_cell.angle_gamma   90.00
#
_symmetry.space_group_name_H-M   'P 1'
#
loop_
_entity.id
_entity.type
_entity.pdbx_description
1 polymer ?
#
loop_
_entity_poly.entity_id
_entity_poly.type
_entity_poly.pdbx_seq_one_letter_code
_entity_poly.pdbx_strand_id
1 'polypeptide(L)' 'MMIISKKLIIDYITNFGKATRQELTALLENKLPETLSKQQKFDKVTNLLSSLKKKGIIIIIDRKYWVMAKSD' A
#
# COMPACT_ATOMS: atom_id res chain seq x y z
N MET A 1 -12.96 5.77 4.97
CA MET A 1 -12.79 6.22 3.60
C MET A 1 -11.57 5.60 2.98
N MET A 2 -11.75 5.02 1.82
CA MET A 2 -10.67 4.34 1.12
C MET A 2 -9.57 5.30 0.68
N ILE A 3 -9.91 6.55 0.46
CA ILE A 3 -8.97 7.56 -0.02
C ILE A 3 -7.82 7.76 0.96
N ILE A 4 -8.10 7.73 2.25
CA ILE A 4 -7.08 7.95 3.28
C ILE A 4 -6.04 6.83 3.23
N SER A 5 -6.47 5.59 3.07
CA SER A 5 -5.54 4.45 3.03
C SER A 5 -4.61 4.52 1.83
N LYS A 6 -5.14 4.90 0.66
CA LYS A 6 -4.31 5.03 -0.53
C LYS A 6 -3.28 6.14 -0.36
N LYS A 7 -3.69 7.25 0.23
CA LYS A 7 -2.78 8.37 0.44
C LYS A 7 -1.65 7.99 1.39
N LEU A 8 -1.95 7.22 2.43
CA LEU A 8 -0.94 6.76 3.37
C LEU A 8 0.12 5.91 2.67
N ILE A 9 -0.31 5.03 1.78
CA ILE A 9 0.62 4.20 1.01
C ILE A 9 1.52 5.08 0.14
N ILE A 10 0.91 6.01 -0.58
CA ILE A 10 1.66 6.91 -1.47
C ILE A 10 2.64 7.75 -0.68
N ASP A 11 2.20 8.32 0.45
CA ASP A 11 3.07 9.15 1.28
C ASP A 11 4.24 8.34 1.83
N TYR A 12 3.98 7.13 2.27
CA TYR A 12 5.03 6.26 2.79
C TYR A 12 6.09 5.99 1.74
N ILE A 13 5.64 5.57 0.55
CA ILE A 13 6.57 5.25 -0.53
C ILE A 13 7.34 6.50 -0.96
N THR A 14 6.65 7.63 -1.03
CA THR A 14 7.29 8.89 -1.43
C THR A 14 8.38 9.28 -0.43
N ASN A 15 8.11 9.12 0.86
CA ASN A 15 9.06 9.51 1.90
C ASN A 15 10.25 8.58 2.00
N PHE A 16 10.02 7.28 1.81
CA PHE A 16 11.07 6.28 2.02
C PHE A 16 11.65 5.71 0.73
N GLY A 17 11.06 6.05 -0.40
CA GLY A 17 11.52 5.60 -1.70
C GLY A 17 11.02 4.24 -2.11
N LYS A 18 10.76 3.35 -1.16
CA LYS A 18 10.24 2.02 -1.43
C LYS A 18 9.60 1.45 -0.17
N ALA A 19 8.80 0.42 -0.34
CA ALA A 19 8.14 -0.24 0.78
C ALA A 19 7.83 -1.68 0.40
N THR A 20 7.90 -2.57 1.37
CA THR A 20 7.43 -3.94 1.19
C THR A 20 5.96 -4.01 1.55
N ARG A 21 5.28 -5.07 1.09
CA ARG A 21 3.87 -5.27 1.46
C ARG A 21 3.73 -5.37 2.97
N GLN A 22 4.68 -6.04 3.61
CA GLN A 22 4.66 -6.20 5.05
C GLN A 22 4.72 -4.86 5.76
N GLU A 23 5.59 -3.97 5.30
CA GLU A 23 5.70 -2.63 5.86
C GLU A 23 4.41 -1.84 5.67
N LEU A 24 3.82 -1.94 4.50
CA LEU A 24 2.56 -1.24 4.22
C LEU A 24 1.41 -1.82 5.03
N THR A 25 1.41 -3.14 5.23
CA THR A 25 0.40 -3.77 6.07
C THR A 25 0.50 -3.26 7.50
N ALA A 26 1.71 -3.19 8.04
CA ALA A 26 1.92 -2.67 9.38
C ALA A 26 1.51 -1.20 9.49
N LEU A 27 1.80 -0.42 8.46
CA LEU A 27 1.41 0.99 8.43
C LEU A 27 -0.10 1.16 8.51
N LEU A 28 -0.83 0.35 7.76
CA LEU A 28 -2.28 0.47 7.69
C LEU A 28 -3.01 -0.27 8.81
N GLU A 29 -2.34 -1.20 9.47
CA GLU A 29 -2.98 -2.01 10.51
C GLU A 29 -3.64 -1.15 11.57
N ASN A 30 -2.99 -0.07 11.97
CA ASN A 30 -3.53 0.84 12.98
C ASN A 30 -4.67 1.71 12.46
N LYS A 31 -4.81 1.79 11.15
CA LYS A 31 -5.84 2.63 10.52
C LYS A 31 -7.06 1.83 10.10
N LEU A 32 -6.95 0.51 10.08
CA LEU A 32 -8.08 -0.35 9.72
C LEU A 32 -8.86 -0.72 10.98
N PRO A 33 -10.16 -1.00 10.84
CA PRO A 33 -10.97 -1.38 12.01
C PRO A 33 -10.44 -2.63 12.69
N GLU A 34 -10.46 -2.65 14.01
CA GLU A 34 -10.02 -3.81 14.76
C GLU A 34 -10.94 -5.02 14.59
N THR A 35 -12.15 -4.79 14.08
CA THR A 35 -13.08 -5.86 13.80
C THR A 35 -12.62 -6.76 12.67
N LEU A 36 -11.66 -6.28 11.85
CA LEU A 36 -11.11 -7.08 10.78
C LEU A 36 -10.03 -8.02 11.33
N SER A 37 -10.04 -9.26 10.82
CA SER A 37 -8.97 -10.20 11.17
C SER A 37 -7.68 -9.79 10.48
N LYS A 38 -6.57 -10.39 10.88
CA LYS A 38 -5.29 -10.12 10.23
C LYS A 38 -5.34 -10.44 8.74
N GLN A 39 -6.01 -11.53 8.38
CA GLN A 39 -6.15 -11.92 6.99
C GLN A 39 -6.94 -10.87 6.21
N GLN A 40 -8.01 -10.36 6.79
CA GLN A 40 -8.83 -9.34 6.16
C GLN A 40 -8.05 -8.04 5.98
N LYS A 41 -7.25 -7.66 6.97
CA LYS A 41 -6.40 -6.47 6.85
C LYS A 41 -5.38 -6.64 5.75
N PHE A 42 -4.76 -7.81 5.68
CA PHE A 42 -3.79 -8.11 4.65
C PHE A 42 -4.42 -8.06 3.26
N ASP A 43 -5.63 -8.61 3.13
CA ASP A 43 -6.36 -8.58 1.86
C ASP A 43 -6.70 -7.14 1.45
N LYS A 44 -7.07 -6.31 2.42
CA LYS A 44 -7.34 -4.90 2.14
C LYS A 44 -6.11 -4.21 1.57
N VAL A 45 -4.97 -4.42 2.20
CA VAL A 45 -3.72 -3.82 1.73
C VAL A 45 -3.39 -4.33 0.33
N THR A 46 -3.52 -5.63 0.11
CA THR A 46 -3.27 -6.22 -1.20
C THR A 46 -4.17 -5.60 -2.27
N ASN A 47 -5.45 -5.42 -1.95
CA ASN A 47 -6.39 -4.82 -2.90
C ASN A 47 -6.04 -3.37 -3.20
N LEU A 48 -5.62 -2.62 -2.20
CA LEU A 48 -5.21 -1.23 -2.39
C LEU A 48 -3.97 -1.15 -3.29
N LEU A 49 -3.00 -2.01 -3.04
CA LEU A 49 -1.79 -2.06 -3.85
C LEU A 49 -2.11 -2.43 -5.29
N SER A 50 -2.97 -3.42 -5.50
CA SER A 50 -3.39 -3.81 -6.84
C SER A 50 -4.08 -2.68 -7.56
N SER A 51 -4.95 -1.95 -6.86
CA SER A 51 -5.67 -0.82 -7.43
C SER A 51 -4.70 0.28 -7.86
N LEU A 52 -3.76 0.63 -7.01
CA LEU A 52 -2.77 1.65 -7.32
C LEU A 52 -1.87 1.22 -8.47
N LYS A 53 -1.52 -0.05 -8.52
CA LYS A 53 -0.70 -0.59 -9.62
C LYS A 53 -1.46 -0.51 -10.93
N LYS A 54 -2.72 -0.87 -10.93
CA LYS A 54 -3.55 -0.79 -12.13
C LYS A 54 -3.65 0.62 -12.67
N LYS A 55 -3.70 1.60 -11.76
CA LYS A 55 -3.77 3.00 -12.15
C LYS A 55 -2.43 3.57 -12.59
N GLY A 56 -1.36 2.78 -12.45
CA GLY A 56 -0.03 3.24 -12.83
C GLY A 56 0.59 4.20 -11.83
N ILE A 57 0.09 4.24 -10.60
CA ILE A 57 0.61 5.12 -9.57
C ILE A 57 1.83 4.52 -8.90
N ILE A 58 1.81 3.21 -8.69
CA ILE A 58 2.94 2.48 -8.10
C ILE A 58 3.28 1.27 -8.96
N ILE A 59 4.51 0.79 -8.82
CA ILE A 59 4.96 -0.42 -9.48
C ILE A 59 5.71 -1.27 -8.47
N ILE A 60 5.85 -2.56 -8.79
CA ILE A 60 6.61 -3.47 -7.94
C ILE A 60 7.96 -3.75 -8.60
N ILE A 61 9.02 -3.74 -7.80
CA ILE A 61 10.35 -4.10 -8.26
C ILE A 61 10.87 -5.23 -7.40
N ASP A 62 11.73 -6.08 -8.00
CA ASP A 62 12.32 -7.24 -7.31
C ASP A 62 11.28 -8.14 -6.66
N ARG A 63 10.03 -8.06 -7.11
CA ARG A 63 8.90 -8.85 -6.64
C ARG A 63 8.57 -8.63 -5.17
N LYS A 64 9.16 -7.64 -4.52
CA LYS A 64 8.87 -7.38 -3.11
C LYS A 64 8.81 -5.93 -2.73
N TYR A 65 9.39 -5.04 -3.53
CA TYR A 65 9.38 -3.61 -3.20
C TYR A 65 8.40 -2.85 -4.07
N TRP A 66 7.60 -2.05 -3.42
CA TRP A 66 6.67 -1.15 -4.09
C TRP A 66 7.30 0.24 -4.14
N VAL A 67 7.33 0.83 -5.32
CA VAL A 67 7.89 2.17 -5.51
C VAL A 67 6.90 2.98 -6.32
N MET A 68 7.05 4.31 -6.25
CA MET A 68 6.23 5.19 -7.08
C MET A 68 6.62 5.02 -8.54
N ALA A 69 5.61 4.85 -9.39
CA ALA A 69 5.85 4.81 -10.82
C ALA A 69 6.14 6.23 -11.28
N LYS A 70 7.27 6.41 -11.91
CA LYS A 70 7.60 7.73 -12.45
C LYS A 70 6.87 7.93 -13.75
N SER A 71 6.21 9.05 -13.85
CA SER A 71 5.38 9.34 -15.00
C SER A 71 5.87 10.50 -15.85
N ASP A 72 7.04 10.95 -15.62
CA ASP A 72 7.57 12.04 -16.45
C ASP A 72 8.51 11.56 -17.53
#